data_79bfbc208b54a05cc0e5293be44dbc18
#
_entry.id   79bfbc208b54a05cc0e5293be44dbc18
#
_cell.length_a   1.000
_cell.length_b   1.000
_cell.length_c   1.000
_cell.angle_alpha   90.00
_cell.angle_beta   90.00
_cell.angle_gamma   90.00
#
_symmetry.space_group_name_H-M   'P 1'
#
loop_
_entity.id
_entity.type
_entity.pdbx_description
1 polymer ?
#
loop_
_entity_poly.entity_id
_entity_poly.type
_entity_poly.pdbx_seq_one_letter_code
_entity_poly.pdbx_strand_id
1 'polypeptide(L)'
;MVLHSLRIQNFALLEEVTVEFGTGLNILTGETGAGKSILIGALGAILGQRVPADVIRSGCDFLRVEAVFSIEENSAVSALLAAQEIECDDELIIVRKVSRAGKSSILVNGAHVTLTFLKKLAPHLVDIHGQNENLALLREEAQRSLLEGGDADLAERLCAYQDVYRDWKARTKEREMRTEENAEIAERLDMLRWQEQEIAEAELTEGEDEELETEIRRLSHAERLVEHAAEASNLLSEDTEEGAAVLTALSRVTHALEEIARYDESLAGAQAMIEEAYISLQEASYEVRDYLEGIDADPASLDKIQLRMDVIERLKKKYGGSISAVLSRLEALRTEISSAERYDMDIEELDATIARLRQRMEQCAAELTKQRQKVGAALSAKIERELQGLGMKQARFHIVVTPEEQYTTRGADRLTMLFSANVGEAEKPLEKIASGGELSRIALAIKSIVAARDTDGTSMVFDEIDTGIGGRTAQMVAERIAFVAQYKQVLCITHLPQIACMADVHLYIAKSVVDGATVTRVEPLSEKERVREIARMASGDDVTWAALANARTMLAGAATKKKELKQLEIGMRSG
;
A
#
# COMPACT_ATOMS: atom_id res chain seq x y z
N MET A 1 6.62 -24.78 21.16
CA MET A 1 5.19 -24.97 21.48
C MET A 1 4.85 -26.43 21.36
N VAL A 2 4.12 -26.99 22.31
CA VAL A 2 3.75 -28.41 22.37
C VAL A 2 2.28 -28.52 22.73
N LEU A 3 1.51 -29.29 21.97
CA LEU A 3 0.13 -29.66 22.35
C LEU A 3 0.21 -30.65 23.50
N HIS A 4 -0.25 -30.28 24.69
CA HIS A 4 -0.27 -31.14 25.89
C HIS A 4 -1.47 -32.04 25.92
N SER A 5 -2.64 -31.47 25.71
CA SER A 5 -3.86 -32.25 25.80
C SER A 5 -4.93 -31.74 24.83
N LEU A 6 -5.79 -32.67 24.42
CA LEU A 6 -6.97 -32.41 23.62
C LEU A 6 -8.16 -33.10 24.27
N ARG A 7 -9.11 -32.29 24.77
CA ARG A 7 -10.39 -32.78 25.34
C ARG A 7 -11.49 -32.56 24.31
N ILE A 8 -12.21 -33.62 24.04
CA ILE A 8 -13.26 -33.64 23.02
C ILE A 8 -14.55 -34.11 23.68
N GLN A 9 -15.63 -33.38 23.47
CA GLN A 9 -16.95 -33.69 24.04
C GLN A 9 -18.02 -33.66 22.95
N ASN A 10 -18.85 -34.68 22.86
CA ASN A 10 -19.99 -34.82 21.96
C ASN A 10 -19.63 -34.67 20.46
N PHE A 11 -18.51 -35.24 20.05
CA PHE A 11 -18.02 -35.18 18.68
C PHE A 11 -18.18 -36.55 17.99
N ALA A 12 -19.06 -36.63 17.01
CA ALA A 12 -19.40 -37.85 16.28
C ALA A 12 -19.71 -39.04 17.22
N LEU A 13 -18.85 -40.08 17.28
CA LEU A 13 -18.97 -41.22 18.15
C LEU A 13 -18.32 -41.02 19.52
N LEU A 14 -17.61 -39.92 19.72
CA LEU A 14 -16.97 -39.60 21.00
C LEU A 14 -17.96 -38.88 21.92
N GLU A 15 -18.18 -39.44 23.10
CA GLU A 15 -18.95 -38.79 24.16
C GLU A 15 -18.07 -37.81 24.92
N GLU A 16 -17.00 -38.31 25.53
CA GLU A 16 -15.95 -37.52 26.15
C GLU A 16 -14.63 -38.28 26.09
N VAL A 17 -13.60 -37.65 25.59
CA VAL A 17 -12.24 -38.21 25.52
C VAL A 17 -11.25 -37.09 25.82
N THR A 18 -10.28 -37.40 26.66
CA THR A 18 -9.10 -36.57 26.88
C THR A 18 -7.88 -37.34 26.39
N VAL A 19 -7.10 -36.75 25.50
CA VAL A 19 -5.86 -37.32 24.96
C VAL A 19 -4.72 -36.47 25.45
N GLU A 20 -3.75 -37.09 26.09
CA GLU A 20 -2.48 -36.46 26.49
C GLU A 20 -1.39 -36.80 25.48
N PHE A 21 -0.63 -35.79 25.06
CA PHE A 21 0.45 -35.92 24.12
C PHE A 21 1.79 -35.63 24.80
N GLY A 22 2.81 -36.38 24.40
CA GLY A 22 4.18 -36.11 24.83
C GLY A 22 4.96 -35.26 23.81
N THR A 23 6.14 -34.88 24.18
CA THR A 23 7.12 -34.31 23.25
C THR A 23 7.60 -35.38 22.27
N GLY A 24 8.13 -34.99 21.10
CA GLY A 24 8.62 -35.92 20.08
C GLY A 24 7.50 -36.55 19.25
N LEU A 25 7.64 -37.85 18.96
CA LEU A 25 6.76 -38.58 18.05
C LEU A 25 5.59 -39.28 18.77
N ASN A 26 4.41 -38.76 18.61
CA ASN A 26 3.15 -39.34 19.07
C ASN A 26 2.50 -40.12 17.92
N ILE A 27 2.33 -41.42 18.08
CA ILE A 27 1.71 -42.28 17.07
C ILE A 27 0.33 -42.74 17.56
N LEU A 28 -0.63 -42.63 16.65
CA LEU A 28 -2.01 -43.07 16.88
C LEU A 28 -2.27 -44.28 16.00
N THR A 29 -2.56 -45.43 16.64
CA THR A 29 -3.01 -46.67 15.96
C THR A 29 -4.41 -47.04 16.42
N GLY A 30 -5.01 -48.07 15.85
CA GLY A 30 -6.33 -48.58 16.21
C GLY A 30 -7.10 -49.07 15.02
N GLU A 31 -8.31 -49.56 15.26
CA GLU A 31 -9.18 -50.10 14.23
C GLU A 31 -9.55 -49.05 13.16
N THR A 32 -9.65 -49.48 11.90
CA THR A 32 -10.03 -48.62 10.76
C THR A 32 -11.45 -48.09 10.93
N GLY A 33 -11.61 -46.77 10.73
CA GLY A 33 -12.92 -46.14 10.70
C GLY A 33 -13.05 -44.89 11.57
N ALA A 34 -13.91 -44.37 12.16
CA ALA A 34 -14.32 -43.09 12.72
C ALA A 34 -13.35 -42.43 13.74
N GLY A 35 -12.56 -43.18 14.54
CA GLY A 35 -11.86 -42.58 15.67
C GLY A 35 -10.65 -41.69 15.28
N LYS A 36 -9.87 -42.10 14.29
CA LYS A 36 -8.65 -41.36 13.83
C LYS A 36 -9.03 -40.04 13.18
N SER A 37 -9.97 -40.05 12.24
CA SER A 37 -10.48 -38.86 11.55
C SER A 37 -11.22 -37.89 12.51
N ILE A 38 -11.80 -38.41 13.61
CA ILE A 38 -12.47 -37.58 14.62
C ILE A 38 -11.43 -36.72 15.37
N LEU A 39 -10.27 -37.27 15.73
CA LEU A 39 -9.21 -36.51 16.42
C LEU A 39 -8.68 -35.39 15.52
N ILE A 40 -8.46 -35.66 14.23
CA ILE A 40 -8.06 -34.62 13.26
C ILE A 40 -9.13 -33.57 13.09
N GLY A 41 -10.40 -33.98 12.95
CA GLY A 41 -11.53 -33.05 12.88
C GLY A 41 -11.67 -32.18 14.12
N ALA A 42 -11.39 -32.74 15.32
CA ALA A 42 -11.36 -31.96 16.55
C ALA A 42 -10.20 -30.97 16.61
N LEU A 43 -8.99 -31.36 16.18
CA LEU A 43 -7.86 -30.44 16.00
C LEU A 43 -8.19 -29.34 14.97
N GLY A 44 -8.77 -29.72 13.82
CA GLY A 44 -9.24 -28.77 12.82
C GLY A 44 -10.26 -27.77 13.40
N ALA A 45 -11.16 -28.24 14.28
CA ALA A 45 -12.09 -27.36 14.95
C ALA A 45 -11.37 -26.31 15.82
N ILE A 46 -10.35 -26.69 16.60
CA ILE A 46 -9.52 -25.77 17.40
C ILE A 46 -8.73 -24.80 16.51
N LEU A 47 -8.35 -25.21 15.31
CA LEU A 47 -7.63 -24.38 14.34
C LEU A 47 -8.55 -23.49 13.48
N GLY A 48 -9.86 -23.45 13.79
CA GLY A 48 -10.79 -22.54 13.12
C GLY A 48 -11.41 -23.07 11.83
N GLN A 49 -11.30 -24.37 11.57
CA GLN A 49 -12.00 -24.99 10.44
C GLN A 49 -13.53 -24.98 10.64
N ARG A 50 -14.26 -25.12 9.54
CA ARG A 50 -15.70 -25.22 9.59
C ARG A 50 -16.11 -26.57 10.23
N VAL A 51 -16.96 -26.51 11.23
CA VAL A 51 -17.52 -27.69 11.90
C VAL A 51 -18.96 -27.87 11.42
N PRO A 52 -19.25 -28.91 10.62
CA PRO A 52 -20.62 -29.22 10.20
C PRO A 52 -21.47 -29.68 11.38
N ALA A 53 -22.78 -29.42 11.32
CA ALA A 53 -23.68 -29.76 12.44
C ALA A 53 -23.91 -31.27 12.60
N ASP A 54 -23.67 -32.07 11.57
CA ASP A 54 -23.78 -33.52 11.52
C ASP A 54 -22.68 -34.23 12.32
N VAL A 55 -21.56 -33.58 12.60
CA VAL A 55 -20.52 -34.14 13.47
C VAL A 55 -20.85 -34.00 14.96
N ILE A 56 -21.93 -33.31 15.36
CA ILE A 56 -22.39 -33.26 16.73
C ILE A 56 -23.07 -34.60 17.04
N ARG A 57 -22.65 -35.27 18.13
CA ARG A 57 -23.20 -36.57 18.58
C ARG A 57 -24.71 -36.53 18.60
N SER A 58 -25.34 -37.62 18.14
CA SER A 58 -26.81 -37.77 18.15
C SER A 58 -27.35 -37.66 19.58
N GLY A 59 -28.39 -36.85 19.77
CA GLY A 59 -28.96 -36.60 21.09
C GLY A 59 -28.30 -35.46 21.90
N CYS A 60 -27.22 -34.84 21.38
CA CYS A 60 -26.57 -33.71 22.03
C CYS A 60 -26.82 -32.39 21.28
N ASP A 61 -26.90 -31.28 22.03
CA ASP A 61 -27.17 -29.94 21.48
C ASP A 61 -25.92 -29.20 21.01
N PHE A 62 -24.75 -29.61 21.49
CA PHE A 62 -23.47 -28.99 21.19
C PHE A 62 -22.33 -29.99 21.21
N LEU A 63 -21.24 -29.65 20.52
CA LEU A 63 -19.92 -30.23 20.75
C LEU A 63 -19.01 -29.20 21.43
N ARG A 64 -18.01 -29.67 22.16
CA ARG A 64 -16.94 -28.87 22.75
C ARG A 64 -15.60 -29.55 22.49
N VAL A 65 -14.64 -28.75 22.06
CA VAL A 65 -13.23 -29.14 21.94
C VAL A 65 -12.39 -28.14 22.73
N GLU A 66 -11.46 -28.66 23.51
CA GLU A 66 -10.51 -27.89 24.31
C GLU A 66 -9.10 -28.41 24.04
N ALA A 67 -8.17 -27.53 23.75
CA ALA A 67 -6.78 -27.85 23.55
C ALA A 67 -5.89 -26.99 24.45
N VAL A 68 -4.91 -27.63 25.07
CA VAL A 68 -3.90 -26.99 25.92
C VAL A 68 -2.54 -27.12 25.27
N PHE A 69 -1.91 -25.97 25.01
CA PHE A 69 -0.57 -25.87 24.44
C PHE A 69 0.39 -25.28 25.46
N SER A 70 1.62 -25.77 25.56
CA SER A 70 2.68 -25.02 26.24
C SER A 70 3.31 -24.02 25.29
N ILE A 71 3.53 -22.81 25.77
CA ILE A 71 4.18 -21.74 25.03
C ILE A 71 5.56 -21.55 25.66
N GLU A 72 6.60 -22.00 24.96
CA GLU A 72 7.97 -21.60 25.24
C GLU A 72 8.30 -20.43 24.30
N GLU A 73 8.42 -19.21 24.84
CA GLU A 73 8.92 -17.99 24.17
C GLU A 73 8.61 -17.82 22.65
N ASN A 74 7.40 -18.17 22.22
CA ASN A 74 6.99 -17.94 20.83
C ASN A 74 6.55 -16.49 20.66
N SER A 75 7.45 -15.64 20.23
CA SER A 75 7.24 -14.21 20.02
C SER A 75 6.03 -13.89 19.12
N ALA A 76 5.72 -14.72 18.12
CA ALA A 76 4.59 -14.49 17.20
C ALA A 76 3.24 -14.71 17.89
N VAL A 77 3.09 -15.80 18.67
CA VAL A 77 1.84 -16.07 19.41
C VAL A 77 1.67 -15.04 20.52
N SER A 78 2.71 -14.75 21.28
CA SER A 78 2.66 -13.76 22.38
C SER A 78 2.30 -12.37 21.84
N ALA A 79 2.85 -11.96 20.69
CA ALA A 79 2.50 -10.69 20.06
C ALA A 79 1.03 -10.63 19.61
N LEU A 80 0.50 -11.74 19.05
CA LEU A 80 -0.90 -11.82 18.64
C LEU A 80 -1.85 -11.76 19.84
N LEU A 81 -1.52 -12.41 20.95
CA LEU A 81 -2.31 -12.41 22.18
C LEU A 81 -2.29 -11.04 22.84
N ALA A 82 -1.12 -10.41 22.95
CA ALA A 82 -0.95 -9.06 23.48
C ALA A 82 -1.76 -8.01 22.70
N ALA A 83 -1.84 -8.14 21.37
CA ALA A 83 -2.66 -7.27 20.52
C ALA A 83 -4.18 -7.39 20.78
N GLN A 84 -4.62 -8.44 21.50
CA GLN A 84 -6.00 -8.67 21.92
C GLN A 84 -6.16 -8.52 23.45
N GLU A 85 -5.15 -8.02 24.15
CA GLU A 85 -5.12 -7.87 25.61
C GLU A 85 -5.39 -9.20 26.36
N ILE A 86 -4.95 -10.33 25.76
CA ILE A 86 -5.10 -11.66 26.36
C ILE A 86 -3.79 -11.98 27.09
N GLU A 87 -3.87 -12.15 28.39
CA GLU A 87 -2.77 -12.62 29.21
C GLU A 87 -2.44 -14.09 28.90
N CYS A 88 -1.17 -14.39 28.78
CA CYS A 88 -0.71 -15.74 28.54
C CYS A 88 0.61 -15.96 29.29
N ASP A 89 0.55 -16.86 30.26
CA ASP A 89 1.74 -17.39 30.92
C ASP A 89 2.35 -18.54 30.06
N ASP A 90 2.72 -19.65 30.66
CA ASP A 90 3.33 -20.79 29.96
C ASP A 90 2.32 -21.66 29.20
N GLU A 91 1.02 -21.45 29.39
CA GLU A 91 -0.05 -22.26 28.78
C GLU A 91 -1.05 -21.44 27.98
N LEU A 92 -1.39 -21.95 26.80
CA LEU A 92 -2.46 -21.45 25.96
C LEU A 92 -3.62 -22.44 25.93
N ILE A 93 -4.76 -22.06 26.45
CA ILE A 93 -5.97 -22.87 26.48
C ILE A 93 -6.96 -22.33 25.43
N ILE A 94 -7.28 -23.15 24.45
CA ILE A 94 -8.27 -22.83 23.42
C ILE A 94 -9.48 -23.71 23.58
N VAL A 95 -10.65 -23.12 23.75
CA VAL A 95 -11.93 -23.83 23.84
C VAL A 95 -12.85 -23.40 22.71
N ARG A 96 -13.36 -24.37 21.97
CA ARG A 96 -14.38 -24.10 20.96
C ARG A 96 -15.64 -24.90 21.22
N LYS A 97 -16.79 -24.24 21.32
CA LYS A 97 -18.11 -24.83 21.46
C LYS A 97 -18.94 -24.50 20.22
N VAL A 98 -19.54 -25.52 19.61
CA VAL A 98 -20.41 -25.36 18.44
C VAL A 98 -21.75 -26.00 18.72
N SER A 99 -22.85 -25.29 18.55
CA SER A 99 -24.21 -25.78 18.74
C SER A 99 -24.82 -26.29 17.43
N ARG A 100 -25.86 -27.14 17.52
CA ARG A 100 -26.63 -27.60 16.35
C ARG A 100 -27.24 -26.45 15.55
N ALA A 101 -27.55 -25.33 16.21
CA ALA A 101 -28.04 -24.12 15.56
C ALA A 101 -26.95 -23.35 14.79
N GLY A 102 -25.72 -23.88 14.69
CA GLY A 102 -24.58 -23.26 13.98
C GLY A 102 -23.89 -22.12 14.76
N LYS A 103 -24.29 -21.82 15.99
CA LYS A 103 -23.60 -20.83 16.84
C LYS A 103 -22.27 -21.41 17.32
N SER A 104 -21.16 -20.64 17.09
CA SER A 104 -19.82 -21.00 17.55
C SER A 104 -19.34 -19.99 18.58
N SER A 105 -18.88 -20.47 19.74
CA SER A 105 -18.22 -19.70 20.79
C SER A 105 -16.77 -20.16 20.90
N ILE A 106 -15.84 -19.22 20.96
CA ILE A 106 -14.41 -19.48 21.02
C ILE A 106 -13.83 -18.70 22.19
N LEU A 107 -13.09 -19.40 23.03
CA LEU A 107 -12.37 -18.81 24.16
C LEU A 107 -10.87 -19.10 24.01
N VAL A 108 -10.05 -18.12 24.28
CA VAL A 108 -8.59 -18.23 24.38
C VAL A 108 -8.20 -17.68 25.75
N ASN A 109 -7.64 -18.52 26.60
CA ASN A 109 -7.36 -18.22 28.01
C ASN A 109 -8.54 -17.55 28.74
N GLY A 110 -9.76 -18.05 28.47
CA GLY A 110 -10.98 -17.50 29.06
C GLY A 110 -11.56 -16.27 28.37
N ALA A 111 -10.84 -15.60 27.50
CA ALA A 111 -11.30 -14.44 26.75
C ALA A 111 -12.06 -14.85 25.48
N HIS A 112 -13.19 -14.20 25.18
CA HIS A 112 -13.93 -14.43 23.94
C HIS A 112 -13.19 -13.85 22.73
N VAL A 113 -12.97 -14.66 21.71
CA VAL A 113 -12.30 -14.24 20.47
C VAL A 113 -13.13 -14.54 19.23
N THR A 114 -12.81 -13.87 18.13
CA THR A 114 -13.46 -14.10 16.83
C THR A 114 -12.83 -15.30 16.11
N LEU A 115 -13.59 -15.89 15.18
CA LEU A 115 -13.08 -16.97 14.32
C LEU A 115 -11.92 -16.46 13.44
N THR A 116 -11.95 -15.19 13.04
CA THR A 116 -10.88 -14.56 12.27
C THR A 116 -9.57 -14.48 13.07
N PHE A 117 -9.65 -14.16 14.35
CA PHE A 117 -8.48 -14.16 15.24
C PHE A 117 -7.93 -15.59 15.41
N LEU A 118 -8.81 -16.57 15.67
CA LEU A 118 -8.39 -17.97 15.79
C LEU A 118 -7.67 -18.45 14.51
N LYS A 119 -8.17 -18.09 13.32
CA LYS A 119 -7.52 -18.43 12.04
C LYS A 119 -6.16 -17.76 11.84
N LYS A 120 -5.92 -16.61 12.47
CA LYS A 120 -4.58 -15.97 12.47
C LYS A 120 -3.62 -16.68 13.42
N LEU A 121 -4.13 -17.19 14.55
CA LEU A 121 -3.35 -17.89 15.55
C LEU A 121 -2.98 -19.32 15.11
N ALA A 122 -3.91 -20.02 14.45
CA ALA A 122 -3.79 -21.43 14.07
C ALA A 122 -2.49 -21.84 13.36
N PRO A 123 -1.95 -21.09 12.38
CA PRO A 123 -0.69 -21.43 11.69
C PRO A 123 0.54 -21.51 12.62
N HIS A 124 0.47 -20.84 13.76
CA HIS A 124 1.56 -20.84 14.75
C HIS A 124 1.40 -21.95 15.80
N LEU A 125 0.29 -22.69 15.80
CA LEU A 125 -0.02 -23.74 16.76
C LEU A 125 0.28 -25.14 16.20
N VAL A 126 -0.40 -25.48 15.11
CA VAL A 126 -0.36 -26.82 14.52
C VAL A 126 -0.40 -26.73 13.01
N ASP A 127 0.48 -27.46 12.36
CA ASP A 127 0.54 -27.65 10.91
C ASP A 127 0.03 -29.05 10.56
N ILE A 128 -1.17 -29.15 9.96
CA ILE A 128 -1.80 -30.44 9.65
C ILE A 128 -1.55 -30.78 8.17
N HIS A 129 -1.10 -32.00 7.92
CA HIS A 129 -0.82 -32.53 6.61
C HIS A 129 -1.67 -33.76 6.31
N GLY A 130 -2.74 -33.62 5.49
CA GLY A 130 -3.68 -34.70 5.19
C GLY A 130 -4.69 -34.34 4.10
N GLN A 131 -5.64 -35.24 3.86
CA GLN A 131 -6.71 -35.05 2.87
C GLN A 131 -7.66 -33.92 3.28
N ASN A 132 -7.96 -32.97 2.40
CA ASN A 132 -8.86 -31.83 2.59
C ASN A 132 -8.36 -30.67 3.46
N GLU A 133 -7.07 -30.57 3.79
CA GLU A 133 -6.57 -29.47 4.59
C GLU A 133 -5.69 -28.52 3.78
N ASN A 134 -5.88 -27.23 4.05
CA ASN A 134 -5.05 -26.18 3.47
C ASN A 134 -3.63 -26.28 4.04
N LEU A 135 -2.81 -27.07 3.40
CA LEU A 135 -1.37 -27.13 3.68
C LEU A 135 -0.82 -25.71 3.68
N ALA A 136 -0.21 -25.30 4.78
CA ALA A 136 0.47 -24.00 4.84
C ALA A 136 1.43 -23.83 3.66
N LEU A 137 2.06 -24.92 3.22
CA LEU A 137 2.95 -25.02 2.06
C LEU A 137 2.29 -24.67 0.71
N LEU A 138 0.96 -24.69 0.58
CA LEU A 138 0.27 -24.27 -0.64
C LEU A 138 0.17 -22.76 -0.78
N ARG A 139 0.41 -22.02 0.30
CA ARG A 139 0.37 -20.56 0.27
C ARG A 139 1.70 -20.01 -0.27
N GLU A 140 1.61 -19.09 -1.21
CA GLU A 140 2.77 -18.43 -1.80
C GLU A 140 3.72 -17.81 -0.76
N GLU A 141 3.15 -17.21 0.30
CA GLU A 141 3.94 -16.64 1.40
C GLU A 141 4.80 -17.67 2.14
N ALA A 142 4.24 -18.87 2.39
CA ALA A 142 4.99 -19.95 3.04
C ALA A 142 6.06 -20.54 2.11
N GLN A 143 5.76 -20.63 0.81
CA GLN A 143 6.74 -21.05 -0.20
C GLN A 143 7.90 -20.05 -0.29
N ARG A 144 7.61 -18.74 -0.23
CA ARG A 144 8.64 -17.69 -0.18
C ARG A 144 9.47 -17.77 1.10
N SER A 145 8.83 -17.90 2.25
CA SER A 145 9.52 -18.00 3.54
C SER A 145 10.44 -19.24 3.60
N LEU A 146 10.01 -20.35 3.01
CA LEU A 146 10.84 -21.55 2.88
C LEU A 146 12.10 -21.30 2.04
N LEU A 147 11.97 -20.58 0.93
CA LEU A 147 13.08 -20.23 0.06
C LEU A 147 14.03 -19.22 0.73
N GLU A 148 13.46 -18.18 1.33
CA GLU A 148 14.19 -17.03 1.88
C GLU A 148 14.83 -17.33 3.24
N GLY A 149 14.19 -18.12 4.09
CA GLY A 149 14.64 -18.40 5.46
C GLY A 149 15.91 -19.27 5.56
N GLY A 150 16.43 -19.78 4.45
CA GLY A 150 17.60 -20.66 4.43
C GLY A 150 18.91 -20.04 3.97
N ASP A 151 18.90 -18.78 3.51
CA ASP A 151 20.04 -18.14 2.84
C ASP A 151 20.20 -16.69 3.32
N ALA A 152 21.31 -16.39 4.00
CA ALA A 152 21.57 -15.07 4.57
C ALA A 152 21.80 -14.00 3.49
N ASP A 153 22.44 -14.34 2.36
CA ASP A 153 22.64 -13.42 1.22
C ASP A 153 21.31 -13.03 0.60
N LEU A 154 20.36 -13.96 0.53
CA LEU A 154 19.01 -13.69 0.06
C LEU A 154 18.24 -12.73 0.98
N ALA A 155 18.37 -12.92 2.29
CA ALA A 155 17.74 -12.04 3.28
C ALA A 155 18.31 -10.62 3.22
N GLU A 156 19.63 -10.47 3.05
CA GLU A 156 20.30 -9.18 2.88
C GLU A 156 19.82 -8.46 1.62
N ARG A 157 19.74 -9.16 0.48
CA ARG A 157 19.25 -8.61 -0.79
C ARG A 157 17.78 -8.21 -0.72
N LEU A 158 16.96 -8.99 -0.03
CA LEU A 158 15.55 -8.64 0.18
C LEU A 158 15.42 -7.35 1.00
N CYS A 159 16.22 -7.21 2.06
CA CYS A 159 16.23 -6.01 2.88
C CYS A 159 16.66 -4.78 2.06
N ALA A 160 17.75 -4.90 1.31
CA ALA A 160 18.23 -3.83 0.42
C ALA A 160 17.19 -3.42 -0.64
N TYR A 161 16.49 -4.39 -1.23
CA TYR A 161 15.39 -4.11 -2.14
C TYR A 161 14.23 -3.38 -1.45
N GLN A 162 13.84 -3.84 -0.25
CA GLN A 162 12.71 -3.26 0.50
C GLN A 162 12.96 -1.80 0.89
N ASP A 163 14.19 -1.45 1.23
CA ASP A 163 14.57 -0.07 1.56
C ASP A 163 14.39 0.83 0.34
N VAL A 164 14.93 0.43 -0.82
CA VAL A 164 14.81 1.21 -2.07
C VAL A 164 13.34 1.29 -2.53
N TYR A 165 12.59 0.20 -2.43
CA TYR A 165 11.16 0.18 -2.78
C TYR A 165 10.34 1.13 -1.91
N ARG A 166 10.63 1.17 -0.60
CA ARG A 166 9.96 2.07 0.36
C ARG A 166 10.23 3.53 0.02
N ASP A 167 11.49 3.86 -0.26
CA ASP A 167 11.89 5.21 -0.65
C ASP A 167 11.25 5.63 -1.98
N TRP A 168 11.30 4.76 -2.99
CA TRP A 168 10.65 5.00 -4.27
C TRP A 168 9.14 5.27 -4.12
N LYS A 169 8.45 4.43 -3.35
CA LYS A 169 7.01 4.57 -3.11
C LYS A 169 6.67 5.83 -2.34
N ALA A 170 7.49 6.22 -1.35
CA ALA A 170 7.31 7.44 -0.59
C ALA A 170 7.45 8.68 -1.48
N ARG A 171 8.49 8.72 -2.33
CA ARG A 171 8.71 9.83 -3.27
C ARG A 171 7.65 9.90 -4.37
N THR A 172 7.19 8.77 -4.87
CA THR A 172 6.08 8.73 -5.85
C THR A 172 4.79 9.30 -5.24
N LYS A 173 4.47 8.93 -4.00
CA LYS A 173 3.32 9.49 -3.29
C LYS A 173 3.47 11.00 -3.02
N GLU A 174 4.66 11.44 -2.62
CA GLU A 174 4.96 12.86 -2.43
C GLU A 174 4.75 13.65 -3.72
N ARG A 175 5.23 13.11 -4.85
CA ARG A 175 5.03 13.70 -6.18
C ARG A 175 3.56 13.81 -6.57
N GLU A 176 2.77 12.76 -6.33
CA GLU A 176 1.32 12.76 -6.59
C GLU A 176 0.61 13.86 -5.80
N MET A 177 0.89 13.97 -4.50
CA MET A 177 0.31 15.01 -3.63
C MET A 177 0.69 16.42 -4.10
N ARG A 178 1.98 16.67 -4.41
CA ARG A 178 2.43 17.97 -4.92
C ARG A 178 1.81 18.31 -6.27
N THR A 179 1.60 17.33 -7.14
CA THR A 179 0.96 17.55 -8.44
C THR A 179 -0.50 17.95 -8.30
N GLU A 180 -1.23 17.31 -7.36
CA GLU A 180 -2.61 17.67 -7.08
C GLU A 180 -2.71 19.10 -6.50
N GLU A 181 -1.83 19.46 -5.56
CA GLU A 181 -1.75 20.81 -4.99
C GLU A 181 -1.38 21.88 -6.05
N ASN A 182 -0.53 21.53 -7.00
CA ASN A 182 -0.04 22.46 -8.05
C ASN A 182 -1.01 22.61 -9.23
N ALA A 183 -1.95 21.70 -9.44
CA ALA A 183 -2.89 21.77 -10.56
C ALA A 183 -3.74 23.06 -10.53
N GLU A 184 -4.19 23.49 -9.35
CA GLU A 184 -4.93 24.74 -9.16
C GLU A 184 -4.04 25.98 -9.39
N ILE A 185 -2.75 25.89 -9.05
CA ILE A 185 -1.79 26.99 -9.19
C ILE A 185 -1.40 27.14 -10.66
N ALA A 186 -1.19 26.05 -11.39
CA ALA A 186 -0.80 26.06 -12.81
C ALA A 186 -1.90 26.69 -13.70
N GLU A 187 -3.17 26.34 -13.46
CA GLU A 187 -4.32 26.95 -14.17
C GLU A 187 -4.39 28.47 -13.95
N ARG A 188 -3.92 28.93 -12.80
CA ARG A 188 -3.92 30.34 -12.41
C ARG A 188 -2.68 31.10 -12.89
N LEU A 189 -1.57 30.40 -13.15
CA LEU A 189 -0.28 31.01 -13.47
C LEU A 189 -0.31 31.86 -14.74
N ASP A 190 -0.97 31.40 -15.80
CA ASP A 190 -1.11 32.15 -17.06
C ASP A 190 -1.87 33.46 -16.85
N MET A 191 -2.88 33.47 -16.01
CA MET A 191 -3.64 34.67 -15.66
C MET A 191 -2.79 35.63 -14.81
N LEU A 192 -2.00 35.11 -13.87
CA LEU A 192 -1.09 35.92 -13.04
C LEU A 192 0.00 36.59 -13.91
N ARG A 193 0.59 35.85 -14.85
CA ARG A 193 1.59 36.37 -15.80
C ARG A 193 0.99 37.46 -16.70
N TRP A 194 -0.22 37.25 -17.20
CA TRP A 194 -0.91 38.26 -17.99
C TRP A 194 -1.18 39.54 -17.20
N GLN A 195 -1.62 39.42 -15.93
CA GLN A 195 -1.82 40.59 -15.05
C GLN A 195 -0.49 41.30 -14.72
N GLU A 196 0.56 40.55 -14.46
CA GLU A 196 1.90 41.10 -14.19
C GLU A 196 2.39 41.88 -15.40
N GLN A 197 2.28 41.30 -16.59
CA GLN A 197 2.70 41.93 -17.84
C GLN A 197 1.91 43.22 -18.12
N GLU A 198 0.57 43.21 -17.97
CA GLU A 198 -0.29 44.36 -18.18
C GLU A 198 0.10 45.56 -17.30
N ILE A 199 0.44 45.30 -16.03
CA ILE A 199 0.85 46.36 -15.10
C ILE A 199 2.30 46.78 -15.38
N ALA A 200 3.20 45.85 -15.65
CA ALA A 200 4.60 46.14 -15.88
C ALA A 200 4.82 46.98 -17.17
N GLU A 201 4.09 46.66 -18.27
CA GLU A 201 4.15 47.41 -19.53
C GLU A 201 3.64 48.86 -19.38
N ALA A 202 2.82 49.10 -18.37
CA ALA A 202 2.32 50.45 -18.11
C ALA A 202 3.36 51.39 -17.49
N GLU A 203 4.49 50.86 -16.94
CA GLU A 203 5.60 51.64 -16.38
C GLU A 203 5.13 52.78 -15.45
N LEU A 204 4.24 52.47 -14.52
CA LEU A 204 3.66 53.46 -13.61
C LEU A 204 4.68 53.99 -12.61
N THR A 205 4.65 55.30 -12.38
CA THR A 205 5.43 55.95 -11.33
C THR A 205 4.55 56.54 -10.24
N GLU A 206 5.00 56.49 -8.99
CA GLU A 206 4.22 56.96 -7.87
C GLU A 206 3.99 58.48 -7.94
N GLY A 207 2.72 58.93 -7.86
CA GLY A 207 2.35 60.33 -7.98
C GLY A 207 2.12 60.80 -9.41
N GLU A 208 2.34 59.98 -10.45
CA GLU A 208 2.15 60.32 -11.86
C GLU A 208 0.74 60.83 -12.17
N ASP A 209 -0.30 60.24 -11.54
CA ASP A 209 -1.69 60.65 -11.73
C ASP A 209 -1.96 62.07 -11.22
N GLU A 210 -1.39 62.47 -10.08
CA GLU A 210 -1.55 63.83 -9.52
C GLU A 210 -0.84 64.88 -10.38
N GLU A 211 0.35 64.52 -10.88
CA GLU A 211 1.11 65.37 -11.81
C GLU A 211 0.36 65.58 -13.12
N LEU A 212 -0.15 64.50 -13.72
CA LEU A 212 -0.92 64.56 -14.97
C LEU A 212 -2.25 65.31 -14.80
N GLU A 213 -2.97 65.11 -13.68
CA GLU A 213 -4.16 65.89 -13.40
C GLU A 213 -3.89 67.39 -13.34
N THR A 214 -2.80 67.75 -12.70
CA THR A 214 -2.42 69.19 -12.60
C THR A 214 -2.10 69.74 -13.99
N GLU A 215 -1.40 68.98 -14.81
CA GLU A 215 -1.07 69.39 -16.17
C GLU A 215 -2.29 69.43 -17.10
N ILE A 216 -3.22 68.48 -17.01
CA ILE A 216 -4.51 68.50 -17.73
C ILE A 216 -5.30 69.76 -17.40
N ARG A 217 -5.39 70.15 -16.09
CA ARG A 217 -6.05 71.36 -15.69
C ARG A 217 -5.41 72.62 -16.29
N ARG A 218 -4.05 72.68 -16.26
CA ARG A 218 -3.31 73.80 -16.84
C ARG A 218 -3.54 73.92 -18.33
N LEU A 219 -3.44 72.82 -19.10
CA LEU A 219 -3.61 72.82 -20.55
C LEU A 219 -5.09 73.06 -20.94
N SER A 220 -6.07 72.49 -20.25
CA SER A 220 -7.50 72.75 -20.51
C SER A 220 -7.89 74.18 -20.21
N HIS A 221 -7.27 74.83 -19.23
CA HIS A 221 -7.48 76.27 -19.03
C HIS A 221 -6.80 77.08 -20.15
N ALA A 222 -5.62 76.72 -20.58
CA ALA A 222 -4.93 77.35 -21.71
C ALA A 222 -5.76 77.25 -23.00
N GLU A 223 -6.28 76.04 -23.31
CA GLU A 223 -7.16 75.81 -24.48
C GLU A 223 -8.41 76.70 -24.49
N ARG A 224 -9.12 76.82 -23.35
CA ARG A 224 -10.27 77.72 -23.22
C ARG A 224 -9.90 79.19 -23.38
N LEU A 225 -8.74 79.59 -22.86
CA LEU A 225 -8.25 80.96 -23.02
C LEU A 225 -7.92 81.27 -24.46
N VAL A 226 -7.30 80.34 -25.18
CA VAL A 226 -7.06 80.45 -26.62
C VAL A 226 -8.37 80.53 -27.40
N GLU A 227 -9.35 79.65 -27.11
CA GLU A 227 -10.65 79.68 -27.78
C GLU A 227 -11.34 81.01 -27.64
N HIS A 228 -11.46 81.55 -26.39
CA HIS A 228 -12.12 82.80 -26.13
C HIS A 228 -11.35 84.04 -26.64
N ALA A 229 -9.99 84.00 -26.56
CA ALA A 229 -9.15 85.06 -27.10
C ALA A 229 -9.21 85.08 -28.62
N ALA A 230 -9.20 83.89 -29.26
CA ALA A 230 -9.36 83.80 -30.72
C ALA A 230 -10.77 84.31 -31.17
N GLU A 231 -11.78 83.90 -30.43
CA GLU A 231 -13.17 84.46 -30.73
C GLU A 231 -13.21 85.98 -30.61
N ALA A 232 -12.64 86.53 -29.55
CA ALA A 232 -12.58 87.99 -29.35
C ALA A 232 -11.76 88.69 -30.46
N SER A 233 -10.60 88.16 -30.84
CA SER A 233 -9.71 88.65 -31.91
C SER A 233 -10.43 88.66 -33.27
N ASN A 234 -11.09 87.54 -33.58
CA ASN A 234 -11.87 87.40 -34.83
C ASN A 234 -13.03 88.44 -34.93
N LEU A 235 -13.82 88.56 -33.85
CA LEU A 235 -14.88 89.54 -33.83
C LEU A 235 -14.40 90.97 -33.97
N LEU A 236 -13.19 91.30 -33.47
CA LEU A 236 -12.64 92.62 -33.56
C LEU A 236 -12.10 92.95 -34.96
N SER A 237 -11.35 91.98 -35.61
CA SER A 237 -10.50 92.23 -36.72
C SER A 237 -10.79 91.50 -38.05
N GLU A 238 -11.57 90.37 -38.00
CA GLU A 238 -11.86 89.55 -39.19
C GLU A 238 -13.31 89.71 -39.69
N ASP A 239 -13.41 90.07 -41.01
CA ASP A 239 -14.70 90.09 -41.68
C ASP A 239 -15.15 88.64 -41.98
N THR A 240 -16.42 88.35 -41.65
CA THR A 240 -17.01 87.03 -41.89
C THR A 240 -18.18 87.16 -42.93
N GLU A 241 -18.67 86.02 -43.41
CA GLU A 241 -19.82 85.97 -44.31
C GLU A 241 -21.08 86.52 -43.65
N GLU A 242 -21.17 86.52 -42.33
CA GLU A 242 -22.30 86.96 -41.55
C GLU A 242 -22.24 88.46 -41.15
N GLY A 243 -21.10 89.11 -41.26
CA GLY A 243 -20.94 90.52 -40.91
C GLY A 243 -19.48 91.06 -40.99
N ALA A 244 -19.38 92.35 -41.01
CA ALA A 244 -18.07 93.04 -40.98
C ALA A 244 -17.51 93.03 -39.55
N ALA A 245 -16.19 92.87 -39.36
CA ALA A 245 -15.46 93.06 -38.12
C ALA A 245 -15.79 94.41 -37.49
N VAL A 246 -15.71 94.43 -36.15
CA VAL A 246 -16.06 95.68 -35.40
C VAL A 246 -15.20 96.83 -35.86
N LEU A 247 -13.91 96.67 -36.08
CA LEU A 247 -12.98 97.69 -36.58
C LEU A 247 -13.30 98.05 -38.00
N THR A 248 -13.66 97.10 -38.89
CA THR A 248 -14.13 97.42 -40.26
C THR A 248 -15.41 98.23 -40.27
N ALA A 249 -16.37 97.80 -39.41
CA ALA A 249 -17.67 98.53 -39.29
C ALA A 249 -17.46 99.93 -38.74
N LEU A 250 -16.67 100.16 -37.71
CA LEU A 250 -16.30 101.45 -37.20
C LEU A 250 -15.58 102.33 -38.19
N SER A 251 -14.60 101.82 -38.95
CA SER A 251 -13.93 102.54 -40.01
C SER A 251 -14.90 103.08 -41.05
N ARG A 252 -15.86 102.28 -41.44
CA ARG A 252 -16.94 102.72 -42.35
C ARG A 252 -17.80 103.83 -41.77
N VAL A 253 -18.12 103.74 -40.46
CA VAL A 253 -18.89 104.79 -39.76
C VAL A 253 -18.07 106.08 -39.67
N THR A 254 -16.79 105.99 -39.34
CA THR A 254 -15.81 107.14 -39.32
C THR A 254 -15.79 107.84 -40.65
N HIS A 255 -15.63 107.09 -41.70
CA HIS A 255 -15.54 107.66 -43.08
C HIS A 255 -16.90 108.34 -43.46
N ALA A 256 -18.02 107.73 -43.15
CA ALA A 256 -19.33 108.38 -43.42
C ALA A 256 -19.51 109.64 -42.63
N LEU A 257 -19.06 109.69 -41.35
CA LEU A 257 -19.11 110.93 -40.56
C LEU A 257 -18.15 112.00 -41.00
N GLU A 258 -16.95 111.68 -41.52
CA GLU A 258 -16.03 112.57 -42.13
C GLU A 258 -16.60 113.25 -43.39
N GLU A 259 -17.31 112.49 -44.22
CA GLU A 259 -17.99 113.06 -45.38
C GLU A 259 -19.15 114.00 -44.98
N ILE A 260 -19.86 113.69 -43.90
CA ILE A 260 -20.93 114.57 -43.38
C ILE A 260 -20.32 115.86 -42.79
N ALA A 261 -19.22 115.73 -41.98
CA ALA A 261 -18.55 116.83 -41.29
C ALA A 261 -17.96 117.85 -42.27
N ARG A 262 -17.66 117.54 -43.53
CA ARG A 262 -17.22 118.47 -44.60
C ARG A 262 -18.30 119.46 -44.97
N TYR A 263 -19.61 119.13 -44.68
CA TYR A 263 -20.72 119.99 -45.10
C TYR A 263 -21.51 120.50 -43.88
N ASP A 264 -21.40 119.84 -42.71
CA ASP A 264 -22.15 120.21 -41.49
C ASP A 264 -21.30 119.86 -40.22
N GLU A 265 -20.83 120.92 -39.51
CA GLU A 265 -20.04 120.78 -38.30
C GLU A 265 -20.82 120.25 -37.08
N SER A 266 -22.15 120.12 -37.13
CA SER A 266 -22.95 119.64 -35.98
C SER A 266 -22.63 118.24 -35.53
N LEU A 267 -22.00 117.40 -36.38
CA LEU A 267 -21.63 116.03 -36.04
C LEU A 267 -20.09 115.86 -35.77
N ALA A 268 -19.31 116.98 -35.74
CA ALA A 268 -17.88 116.86 -35.42
C ALA A 268 -17.60 116.23 -34.08
N GLY A 269 -18.45 116.46 -33.06
CA GLY A 269 -18.30 115.77 -31.77
C GLY A 269 -18.54 114.30 -31.84
N ALA A 270 -19.55 113.87 -32.64
CA ALA A 270 -19.84 112.43 -32.82
C ALA A 270 -18.70 111.71 -33.61
N GLN A 271 -18.14 112.40 -34.61
CA GLN A 271 -16.97 111.93 -35.36
C GLN A 271 -15.78 111.72 -34.46
N ALA A 272 -15.39 112.70 -33.62
CA ALA A 272 -14.31 112.56 -32.64
C ALA A 272 -14.52 111.41 -31.66
N MET A 273 -15.73 111.21 -31.19
CA MET A 273 -16.02 110.04 -30.28
C MET A 273 -15.90 108.71 -30.98
N ILE A 274 -16.26 108.58 -32.26
CA ILE A 274 -16.14 107.33 -33.00
C ILE A 274 -14.69 107.06 -33.35
N GLU A 275 -13.92 108.11 -33.68
CA GLU A 275 -12.47 108.03 -34.00
C GLU A 275 -11.69 107.60 -32.73
N GLU A 276 -11.95 108.14 -31.55
CA GLU A 276 -11.39 107.73 -30.28
C GLU A 276 -11.76 106.28 -29.94
N ALA A 277 -13.00 105.85 -30.17
CA ALA A 277 -13.46 104.47 -29.97
C ALA A 277 -12.75 103.50 -30.94
N TYR A 278 -12.52 103.95 -32.21
CA TYR A 278 -11.76 103.14 -33.20
C TYR A 278 -10.33 102.87 -32.72
N ILE A 279 -9.62 103.98 -32.28
CA ILE A 279 -8.25 103.82 -31.76
C ILE A 279 -8.20 102.91 -30.54
N SER A 280 -9.12 103.13 -29.58
CA SER A 280 -9.16 102.29 -28.39
C SER A 280 -9.42 100.79 -28.68
N LEU A 281 -10.35 100.51 -29.59
CA LEU A 281 -10.64 99.13 -30.02
C LEU A 281 -9.50 98.51 -30.83
N GLN A 282 -8.76 99.36 -31.62
CA GLN A 282 -7.56 98.90 -32.35
C GLN A 282 -6.46 98.52 -31.38
N GLU A 283 -6.18 99.29 -30.31
CA GLU A 283 -5.27 98.98 -29.24
C GLU A 283 -5.74 97.67 -28.50
N ALA A 284 -6.99 97.52 -28.12
CA ALA A 284 -7.50 96.32 -27.52
C ALA A 284 -7.36 95.08 -28.42
N SER A 285 -7.53 95.26 -29.76
CA SER A 285 -7.30 94.13 -30.69
C SER A 285 -5.86 93.68 -30.73
N TYR A 286 -4.89 94.64 -30.68
CA TYR A 286 -3.48 94.29 -30.56
C TYR A 286 -3.15 93.52 -29.21
N GLU A 287 -3.65 94.06 -28.11
CA GLU A 287 -3.49 93.39 -26.80
C GLU A 287 -4.03 91.98 -26.78
N VAL A 288 -5.22 91.75 -27.36
CA VAL A 288 -5.84 90.43 -27.43
C VAL A 288 -5.02 89.46 -28.31
N ARG A 289 -4.46 90.00 -29.44
CA ARG A 289 -3.60 89.22 -30.32
C ARG A 289 -2.25 88.88 -29.69
N ASP A 290 -1.61 89.83 -29.03
CA ASP A 290 -0.35 89.58 -28.30
C ASP A 290 -0.56 88.59 -27.18
N TYR A 291 -1.74 88.65 -26.47
CA TYR A 291 -2.12 87.68 -25.48
C TYR A 291 -2.31 86.30 -26.10
N LEU A 292 -2.98 86.16 -27.24
CA LEU A 292 -3.20 84.91 -27.97
C LEU A 292 -1.88 84.25 -28.38
N GLU A 293 -0.90 85.08 -28.91
CA GLU A 293 0.44 84.61 -29.33
C GLU A 293 1.30 84.16 -28.13
N GLY A 294 1.03 84.72 -26.93
CA GLY A 294 1.77 84.42 -25.71
C GLY A 294 1.24 83.17 -24.97
N ILE A 295 0.07 82.62 -25.33
CA ILE A 295 -0.46 81.40 -24.71
C ILE A 295 0.20 80.18 -25.36
N ASP A 296 1.00 79.44 -24.58
CA ASP A 296 1.59 78.13 -24.98
C ASP A 296 0.55 77.04 -24.77
N ALA A 297 -0.30 76.80 -25.77
CA ALA A 297 -1.29 75.72 -25.79
C ALA A 297 -0.99 74.78 -26.95
N ASP A 298 -0.45 73.58 -26.62
CA ASP A 298 -0.26 72.48 -27.56
C ASP A 298 -1.39 71.46 -27.41
N PRO A 299 -2.42 71.43 -28.28
CA PRO A 299 -3.53 70.48 -28.22
C PRO A 299 -3.05 69.02 -28.31
N ALA A 300 -1.98 68.73 -29.04
CA ALA A 300 -1.45 67.38 -29.19
C ALA A 300 -0.84 66.84 -27.88
N SER A 301 -0.35 67.75 -27.02
CA SER A 301 0.14 67.36 -25.67
C SER A 301 -1.01 67.04 -24.74
N LEU A 302 -2.13 67.75 -24.79
CA LEU A 302 -3.32 67.43 -23.97
C LEU A 302 -3.89 66.08 -24.30
N ASP A 303 -4.05 65.74 -25.59
CA ASP A 303 -4.54 64.41 -26.02
C ASP A 303 -3.63 63.28 -25.53
N LYS A 304 -2.29 63.44 -25.60
CA LYS A 304 -1.35 62.44 -25.10
C LYS A 304 -1.47 62.19 -23.58
N ILE A 305 -1.59 63.29 -22.83
CA ILE A 305 -1.71 63.23 -21.38
C ILE A 305 -3.05 62.58 -20.96
N GLN A 306 -4.12 62.91 -21.67
CA GLN A 306 -5.44 62.30 -21.45
C GLN A 306 -5.41 60.79 -21.74
N LEU A 307 -4.81 60.35 -22.86
CA LEU A 307 -4.62 58.92 -23.16
C LEU A 307 -3.81 58.19 -22.09
N ARG A 308 -2.75 58.85 -21.58
CA ARG A 308 -1.96 58.30 -20.47
C ARG A 308 -2.77 58.17 -19.17
N MET A 309 -3.54 59.22 -18.86
CA MET A 309 -4.44 59.21 -17.68
C MET A 309 -5.49 58.10 -17.79
N ASP A 310 -6.08 57.89 -18.98
CA ASP A 310 -7.05 56.81 -19.22
C ASP A 310 -6.44 55.42 -18.95
N VAL A 311 -5.17 55.22 -19.32
CA VAL A 311 -4.46 53.97 -18.99
C VAL A 311 -4.31 53.80 -17.47
N ILE A 312 -3.88 54.85 -16.78
CA ILE A 312 -3.70 54.86 -15.32
C ILE A 312 -5.01 54.58 -14.62
N GLU A 313 -6.08 55.30 -14.96
CA GLU A 313 -7.40 55.15 -14.36
C GLU A 313 -8.00 53.73 -14.58
N ARG A 314 -7.80 53.15 -15.75
CA ARG A 314 -8.21 51.80 -16.06
C ARG A 314 -7.48 50.80 -15.17
N LEU A 315 -6.15 50.94 -14.96
CA LEU A 315 -5.35 50.08 -14.09
C LEU A 315 -5.74 50.29 -12.61
N LYS A 316 -5.93 51.54 -12.17
CA LYS A 316 -6.42 51.86 -10.82
C LYS A 316 -7.74 51.16 -10.55
N LYS A 317 -8.71 51.28 -11.47
CA LYS A 317 -10.05 50.65 -11.34
C LYS A 317 -9.95 49.11 -11.28
N LYS A 318 -9.00 48.52 -11.99
CA LYS A 318 -8.86 47.06 -12.08
C LYS A 318 -8.08 46.46 -10.92
N TYR A 319 -7.06 47.16 -10.40
CA TYR A 319 -6.07 46.58 -9.50
C TYR A 319 -5.94 47.24 -8.11
N GLY A 320 -6.71 48.33 -7.78
CA GLY A 320 -6.69 48.76 -6.40
C GLY A 320 -6.97 50.23 -6.07
N GLY A 321 -7.39 51.05 -6.99
CA GLY A 321 -7.88 52.42 -6.72
C GLY A 321 -6.80 53.51 -6.60
N SER A 322 -5.50 53.15 -6.51
CA SER A 322 -4.38 54.09 -6.52
C SER A 322 -3.16 53.48 -7.22
N ILE A 323 -2.23 54.31 -7.75
CA ILE A 323 -0.96 53.82 -8.35
C ILE A 323 -0.19 52.99 -7.34
N SER A 324 -0.08 53.40 -6.09
CA SER A 324 0.61 52.65 -5.03
C SER A 324 -0.01 51.26 -4.81
N ALA A 325 -1.33 51.15 -4.84
CA ALA A 325 -2.03 49.87 -4.75
C ALA A 325 -1.76 48.96 -5.97
N VAL A 326 -1.73 49.54 -7.20
CA VAL A 326 -1.41 48.81 -8.41
C VAL A 326 0.05 48.27 -8.38
N LEU A 327 1.02 49.10 -7.95
CA LEU A 327 2.41 48.69 -7.77
C LEU A 327 2.58 47.62 -6.68
N SER A 328 1.88 47.75 -5.57
CA SER A 328 1.84 46.71 -4.50
C SER A 328 1.27 45.39 -5.03
N ARG A 329 0.25 45.47 -5.89
CA ARG A 329 -0.31 44.27 -6.56
C ARG A 329 0.72 43.63 -7.51
N LEU A 330 1.50 44.43 -8.24
CA LEU A 330 2.57 43.96 -9.12
C LEU A 330 3.60 43.14 -8.32
N GLU A 331 4.07 43.64 -7.19
CA GLU A 331 5.01 42.91 -6.33
C GLU A 331 4.40 41.63 -5.74
N ALA A 332 3.13 41.66 -5.36
CA ALA A 332 2.43 40.47 -4.91
C ALA A 332 2.32 39.42 -6.04
N LEU A 333 1.98 39.83 -7.27
CA LEU A 333 1.94 38.95 -8.44
C LEU A 333 3.29 38.31 -8.73
N ARG A 334 4.38 39.07 -8.69
CA ARG A 334 5.74 38.57 -8.87
C ARG A 334 6.11 37.51 -7.82
N THR A 335 5.68 37.73 -6.58
CA THR A 335 5.91 36.79 -5.50
C THR A 335 5.10 35.50 -5.71
N GLU A 336 3.82 35.61 -6.10
CA GLU A 336 2.97 34.47 -6.42
C GLU A 336 3.53 33.65 -7.59
N ILE A 337 3.97 34.31 -8.68
CA ILE A 337 4.58 33.68 -9.88
C ILE A 337 5.87 32.96 -9.50
N SER A 338 6.78 33.61 -8.76
CA SER A 338 8.06 33.00 -8.38
C SER A 338 7.89 31.81 -7.45
N SER A 339 6.84 31.82 -6.63
CA SER A 339 6.50 30.67 -5.78
C SER A 339 6.00 29.49 -6.62
N ALA A 340 5.14 29.73 -7.60
CA ALA A 340 4.64 28.71 -8.51
C ALA A 340 5.77 28.08 -9.34
N GLU A 341 6.71 28.88 -9.85
CA GLU A 341 7.87 28.39 -10.62
C GLU A 341 8.83 27.54 -9.77
N ARG A 342 8.96 27.81 -8.48
CA ARG A 342 9.73 26.94 -7.55
C ARG A 342 9.08 25.58 -7.37
N TYR A 343 7.75 25.51 -7.29
CA TYR A 343 7.04 24.24 -7.21
C TYR A 343 7.27 23.35 -8.44
N ASP A 344 7.30 23.92 -9.62
CA ASP A 344 7.59 23.16 -10.86
C ASP A 344 9.03 22.60 -10.85
N MET A 345 10.02 23.38 -10.41
CA MET A 345 11.41 22.91 -10.25
C MET A 345 11.52 21.79 -9.21
N ASP A 346 10.79 21.89 -8.10
CA ASP A 346 10.76 20.85 -7.06
C ASP A 346 10.15 19.53 -7.60
N ILE A 347 9.15 19.59 -8.48
CA ILE A 347 8.53 18.41 -9.11
C ILE A 347 9.52 17.77 -10.09
N GLU A 348 10.25 18.55 -10.89
CA GLU A 348 11.28 18.03 -11.81
C GLU A 348 12.41 17.32 -11.03
N GLU A 349 12.85 17.87 -9.91
CA GLU A 349 13.86 17.23 -9.04
C GLU A 349 13.33 15.93 -8.41
N LEU A 350 12.05 15.92 -8.01
CA LEU A 350 11.37 14.71 -7.54
C LEU A 350 11.28 13.65 -8.64
N ASP A 351 10.90 14.02 -9.86
CA ASP A 351 10.82 13.10 -10.99
C ASP A 351 12.20 12.50 -11.33
N ALA A 352 13.26 13.30 -11.30
CA ALA A 352 14.63 12.82 -11.48
C ALA A 352 15.05 11.86 -10.34
N THR A 353 14.62 12.14 -9.12
CA THR A 353 14.90 11.28 -7.96
C THR A 353 14.12 9.96 -8.03
N ILE A 354 12.83 10.00 -8.39
CA ILE A 354 11.98 8.84 -8.62
C ILE A 354 12.55 7.95 -9.71
N ALA A 355 13.02 8.53 -10.82
CA ALA A 355 13.64 7.79 -11.92
C ALA A 355 14.92 7.05 -11.47
N ARG A 356 15.79 7.70 -10.68
CA ARG A 356 16.99 7.07 -10.10
C ARG A 356 16.64 5.94 -9.13
N LEU A 357 15.67 6.17 -8.24
CA LEU A 357 15.22 5.14 -7.29
C LEU A 357 14.58 3.96 -8.03
N ARG A 358 13.80 4.22 -9.06
CA ARG A 358 13.21 3.17 -9.91
C ARG A 358 14.29 2.31 -10.57
N GLN A 359 15.27 2.92 -11.20
CA GLN A 359 16.39 2.19 -11.82
C GLN A 359 17.14 1.35 -10.78
N ARG A 360 17.39 1.90 -9.58
CA ARG A 360 18.05 1.16 -8.50
C ARG A 360 17.19 0.00 -8.00
N MET A 361 15.89 0.21 -7.84
CA MET A 361 14.93 -0.82 -7.45
C MET A 361 14.88 -1.96 -8.48
N GLU A 362 14.88 -1.65 -9.77
CA GLU A 362 14.92 -2.63 -10.87
C GLU A 362 16.19 -3.50 -10.80
N GLN A 363 17.34 -2.89 -10.53
CA GLN A 363 18.59 -3.61 -10.33
C GLN A 363 18.53 -4.54 -9.12
N CYS A 364 18.09 -4.03 -7.96
CA CYS A 364 17.94 -4.85 -6.75
C CYS A 364 16.93 -5.99 -6.94
N ALA A 365 15.82 -5.75 -7.65
CA ALA A 365 14.83 -6.78 -7.98
C ALA A 365 15.44 -7.88 -8.87
N ALA A 366 16.17 -7.51 -9.90
CA ALA A 366 16.83 -8.48 -10.80
C ALA A 366 17.88 -9.33 -10.05
N GLU A 367 18.68 -8.72 -9.18
CA GLU A 367 19.65 -9.44 -8.32
C GLU A 367 18.94 -10.39 -7.35
N LEU A 368 17.84 -9.94 -6.73
CA LEU A 368 17.02 -10.76 -5.83
C LEU A 368 16.44 -11.96 -6.55
N THR A 369 15.83 -11.74 -7.74
CA THR A 369 15.28 -12.82 -8.57
C THR A 369 16.35 -13.83 -8.97
N LYS A 370 17.54 -13.38 -9.38
CA LYS A 370 18.67 -14.25 -9.73
C LYS A 370 19.12 -15.11 -8.54
N GLN A 371 19.21 -14.52 -7.35
CA GLN A 371 19.58 -15.27 -6.15
C GLN A 371 18.47 -16.26 -5.75
N ARG A 372 17.19 -15.88 -5.85
CA ARG A 372 16.07 -16.79 -5.64
C ARG A 372 16.10 -17.99 -6.59
N GLN A 373 16.38 -17.77 -7.87
CA GLN A 373 16.54 -18.85 -8.85
C GLN A 373 17.68 -19.81 -8.44
N LYS A 374 18.83 -19.29 -8.03
CA LYS A 374 19.97 -20.09 -7.57
C LYS A 374 19.65 -20.93 -6.33
N VAL A 375 19.07 -20.28 -5.30
CA VAL A 375 18.67 -20.95 -4.06
C VAL A 375 17.55 -21.96 -4.34
N GLY A 376 16.57 -21.58 -5.19
CA GLY A 376 15.48 -22.44 -5.60
C GLY A 376 15.94 -23.71 -6.29
N ALA A 377 16.89 -23.62 -7.21
CA ALA A 377 17.46 -24.79 -7.88
C ALA A 377 18.19 -25.72 -6.88
N ALA A 378 18.97 -25.15 -5.95
CA ALA A 378 19.66 -25.92 -4.93
C ALA A 378 18.70 -26.61 -3.96
N LEU A 379 17.63 -25.92 -3.55
CA LEU A 379 16.58 -26.46 -2.69
C LEU A 379 15.76 -27.54 -3.41
N SER A 380 15.40 -27.32 -4.67
CA SER A 380 14.71 -28.31 -5.52
C SER A 380 15.47 -29.63 -5.55
N ALA A 381 16.78 -29.60 -5.82
CA ALA A 381 17.62 -30.80 -5.85
C ALA A 381 17.72 -31.50 -4.49
N LYS A 382 17.65 -30.78 -3.37
CA LYS A 382 17.59 -31.37 -2.03
C LYS A 382 16.25 -32.05 -1.78
N ILE A 383 15.13 -31.37 -2.15
CA ILE A 383 13.77 -31.92 -1.98
C ILE A 383 13.59 -33.17 -2.84
N GLU A 384 14.03 -33.17 -4.10
CA GLU A 384 13.96 -34.37 -4.97
C GLU A 384 14.67 -35.57 -4.35
N ARG A 385 15.88 -35.37 -3.80
CA ARG A 385 16.61 -36.43 -3.13
C ARG A 385 15.89 -37.00 -1.91
N GLU A 386 15.28 -36.14 -1.12
CA GLU A 386 14.48 -36.58 0.02
C GLU A 386 13.21 -37.33 -0.44
N LEU A 387 12.52 -36.85 -1.49
CA LEU A 387 11.35 -37.54 -2.06
C LEU A 387 11.71 -38.94 -2.61
N GLN A 388 12.85 -39.07 -3.27
CA GLN A 388 13.35 -40.38 -3.71
C GLN A 388 13.61 -41.30 -2.51
N GLY A 389 14.17 -40.77 -1.41
CA GLY A 389 14.32 -41.46 -0.13
C GLY A 389 12.99 -41.87 0.49
N LEU A 390 11.91 -41.14 0.27
CA LEU A 390 10.56 -41.44 0.74
C LEU A 390 9.75 -42.35 -0.22
N GLY A 391 10.44 -43.05 -1.14
CA GLY A 391 9.85 -44.02 -2.03
C GLY A 391 9.30 -43.46 -3.35
N MET A 392 9.43 -42.18 -3.57
CA MET A 392 8.99 -41.48 -4.79
C MET A 392 10.18 -41.40 -5.79
N LYS A 393 10.67 -42.54 -6.23
CA LYS A 393 11.94 -42.66 -7.01
C LYS A 393 11.98 -41.84 -8.29
N GLN A 394 10.84 -41.53 -8.87
CA GLN A 394 10.73 -40.84 -10.15
C GLN A 394 10.19 -39.41 -9.98
N ALA A 395 10.01 -38.99 -8.72
CA ALA A 395 9.48 -37.67 -8.43
C ALA A 395 10.41 -36.57 -8.93
N ARG A 396 9.83 -35.56 -9.50
CA ARG A 396 10.48 -34.30 -9.85
C ARG A 396 9.88 -33.16 -9.06
N PHE A 397 10.74 -32.25 -8.62
CA PHE A 397 10.33 -31.09 -7.84
C PHE A 397 11.11 -29.86 -8.29
N HIS A 398 10.42 -28.85 -8.76
CA HIS A 398 11.04 -27.62 -9.22
C HIS A 398 10.44 -26.40 -8.50
N ILE A 399 11.33 -25.50 -8.05
CA ILE A 399 10.97 -24.16 -7.60
C ILE A 399 11.26 -23.22 -8.75
N VAL A 400 10.19 -22.72 -9.38
CA VAL A 400 10.26 -21.80 -10.51
C VAL A 400 10.03 -20.38 -10.01
N VAL A 401 10.98 -19.49 -10.34
CA VAL A 401 10.92 -18.06 -10.03
C VAL A 401 10.79 -17.31 -11.35
N THR A 402 9.59 -16.77 -11.60
CA THR A 402 9.25 -16.06 -12.84
C THR A 402 9.18 -14.56 -12.57
N PRO A 403 9.94 -13.73 -13.30
CA PRO A 403 9.82 -12.27 -13.19
C PRO A 403 8.40 -11.80 -13.53
N GLU A 404 7.92 -10.77 -12.83
CA GLU A 404 6.65 -10.08 -13.07
C GLU A 404 6.91 -8.58 -13.30
N GLU A 405 5.98 -7.92 -13.99
CA GLU A 405 6.07 -6.48 -14.26
C GLU A 405 5.75 -5.62 -13.03
N GLN A 406 5.00 -6.17 -12.09
CA GLN A 406 4.59 -5.44 -10.89
C GLN A 406 5.61 -5.58 -9.76
N TYR A 407 6.05 -4.43 -9.25
CA TYR A 407 6.91 -4.34 -8.07
C TYR A 407 6.08 -4.36 -6.80
N THR A 408 6.43 -5.25 -5.88
CA THR A 408 5.79 -5.38 -4.56
C THR A 408 6.82 -5.18 -3.46
N THR A 409 6.40 -5.14 -2.20
CA THR A 409 7.32 -5.11 -1.04
C THR A 409 8.23 -6.34 -0.96
N ARG A 410 7.96 -7.39 -1.74
CA ARG A 410 8.70 -8.65 -1.75
C ARG A 410 9.48 -8.91 -3.04
N GLY A 411 9.59 -7.94 -3.93
CA GLY A 411 10.25 -8.08 -5.23
C GLY A 411 9.28 -8.01 -6.40
N ALA A 412 9.79 -8.36 -7.58
CA ALA A 412 9.06 -8.37 -8.84
C ALA A 412 9.13 -9.77 -9.49
N ASP A 413 8.83 -10.80 -8.71
CA ASP A 413 8.80 -12.17 -9.17
C ASP A 413 7.69 -12.99 -8.50
N ARG A 414 7.22 -14.01 -9.21
CA ARG A 414 6.30 -15.03 -8.71
C ARG A 414 7.07 -16.31 -8.44
N LEU A 415 6.82 -16.91 -7.29
CA LEU A 415 7.37 -18.19 -6.90
C LEU A 415 6.30 -19.26 -7.06
N THR A 416 6.63 -20.36 -7.75
CA THR A 416 5.74 -21.49 -7.92
C THR A 416 6.50 -22.80 -7.70
N MET A 417 6.00 -23.64 -6.80
CA MET A 417 6.52 -24.98 -6.60
C MET A 417 5.78 -25.96 -7.49
N LEU A 418 6.52 -26.61 -8.37
CA LEU A 418 6.02 -27.63 -9.30
C LEU A 418 6.45 -29.01 -8.88
N PHE A 419 5.56 -29.98 -9.07
CA PHE A 419 5.79 -31.37 -8.73
C PHE A 419 5.23 -32.31 -9.79
N SER A 420 5.92 -33.43 -10.01
CA SER A 420 5.44 -34.59 -10.77
C SER A 420 5.86 -35.85 -10.03
N ALA A 421 4.93 -36.80 -9.87
CA ALA A 421 5.20 -38.09 -9.19
C ALA A 421 5.92 -39.10 -10.10
N ASN A 422 5.67 -39.04 -11.41
CA ASN A 422 6.10 -40.07 -12.38
C ASN A 422 6.79 -39.44 -13.60
N VAL A 423 7.69 -40.20 -14.23
CA VAL A 423 8.31 -39.80 -15.49
C VAL A 423 7.26 -39.73 -16.60
N GLY A 424 7.22 -38.63 -17.34
CA GLY A 424 6.29 -38.40 -18.43
C GLY A 424 4.98 -37.71 -18.05
N GLU A 425 4.73 -37.52 -16.74
CA GLU A 425 3.67 -36.63 -16.29
C GLU A 425 4.14 -35.17 -16.32
N ALA A 426 3.23 -34.28 -16.72
CA ALA A 426 3.49 -32.84 -16.65
C ALA A 426 3.61 -32.39 -15.19
N GLU A 427 4.61 -31.61 -14.90
CA GLU A 427 4.76 -30.97 -13.59
C GLU A 427 3.58 -30.03 -13.33
N LYS A 428 2.99 -30.11 -12.15
CA LYS A 428 1.83 -29.33 -11.72
C LYS A 428 2.15 -28.55 -10.45
N PRO A 429 1.56 -27.35 -10.26
CA PRO A 429 1.63 -26.67 -8.98
C PRO A 429 1.15 -27.56 -7.84
N LEU A 430 1.77 -27.45 -6.67
CA LEU A 430 1.43 -28.24 -5.49
C LEU A 430 -0.07 -28.20 -5.15
N GLU A 431 -0.71 -27.07 -5.38
CA GLU A 431 -2.14 -26.86 -5.17
C GLU A 431 -3.04 -27.78 -6.01
N LYS A 432 -2.51 -28.32 -7.12
CA LYS A 432 -3.24 -29.18 -8.04
C LYS A 432 -2.96 -30.68 -7.84
N ILE A 433 -2.23 -31.04 -6.80
CA ILE A 433 -1.97 -32.44 -6.46
C ILE A 433 -3.20 -33.01 -5.74
N ALA A 434 -3.75 -34.09 -6.31
CA ALA A 434 -4.98 -34.69 -5.79
C ALA A 434 -4.77 -35.72 -4.67
N SER A 435 -3.53 -36.22 -4.48
CA SER A 435 -3.21 -37.30 -3.52
C SER A 435 -2.74 -36.73 -2.19
N GLY A 436 -3.51 -36.95 -1.12
CA GLY A 436 -3.16 -36.56 0.25
C GLY A 436 -1.84 -37.19 0.72
N GLY A 437 -1.63 -38.47 0.41
CA GLY A 437 -0.40 -39.17 0.74
C GLY A 437 0.86 -38.63 0.04
N GLU A 438 0.72 -38.14 -1.21
CA GLU A 438 1.83 -37.49 -1.91
C GLU A 438 2.15 -36.12 -1.29
N LEU A 439 1.13 -35.33 -1.00
CA LEU A 439 1.29 -34.04 -0.34
C LEU A 439 1.94 -34.18 1.06
N SER A 440 1.51 -35.17 1.84
CA SER A 440 2.09 -35.44 3.16
C SER A 440 3.57 -35.83 3.08
N ARG A 441 3.97 -36.63 2.05
CA ARG A 441 5.38 -36.97 1.83
C ARG A 441 6.20 -35.78 1.31
N ILE A 442 5.65 -34.94 0.47
CA ILE A 442 6.30 -33.68 0.03
C ILE A 442 6.51 -32.77 1.24
N ALA A 443 5.50 -32.60 2.07
CA ALA A 443 5.61 -31.84 3.31
C ALA A 443 6.69 -32.41 4.24
N LEU A 444 6.72 -33.73 4.44
CA LEU A 444 7.77 -34.39 5.23
C LEU A 444 9.16 -34.18 4.64
N ALA A 445 9.33 -34.28 3.31
CA ALA A 445 10.60 -34.04 2.64
C ALA A 445 11.11 -32.61 2.88
N ILE A 446 10.23 -31.64 2.70
CA ILE A 446 10.55 -30.22 2.93
C ILE A 446 10.88 -29.97 4.39
N LYS A 447 10.03 -30.45 5.30
CA LYS A 447 10.23 -30.25 6.76
C LYS A 447 11.47 -30.96 7.29
N SER A 448 11.86 -32.12 6.73
CA SER A 448 13.12 -32.75 7.09
C SER A 448 14.36 -31.94 6.71
N ILE A 449 14.30 -31.16 5.64
CA ILE A 449 15.39 -30.27 5.22
C ILE A 449 15.51 -29.04 6.13
N VAL A 450 14.39 -28.51 6.59
CA VAL A 450 14.36 -27.26 7.39
C VAL A 450 14.25 -27.50 8.90
N ALA A 451 13.99 -28.73 9.35
CA ALA A 451 13.69 -29.04 10.76
C ALA A 451 14.71 -28.49 11.76
N ALA A 452 16.01 -28.57 11.43
CA ALA A 452 17.07 -28.07 12.29
C ALA A 452 17.17 -26.53 12.35
N ARG A 453 16.54 -25.82 11.42
CA ARG A 453 16.57 -24.34 11.28
C ARG A 453 15.24 -23.70 11.64
N ASP A 454 14.17 -24.49 11.57
CA ASP A 454 12.80 -24.02 11.80
C ASP A 454 12.53 -23.96 13.31
N THR A 455 12.70 -22.77 13.88
CA THR A 455 12.50 -22.48 15.31
C THR A 455 11.05 -22.19 15.68
N ASP A 456 10.12 -22.30 14.72
CA ASP A 456 8.72 -21.87 14.91
C ASP A 456 7.91 -22.73 15.89
N GLY A 457 8.49 -23.66 16.58
CA GLY A 457 7.84 -24.42 17.68
C GLY A 457 6.50 -25.12 17.35
N THR A 458 6.00 -25.03 16.12
CA THR A 458 4.69 -25.52 15.69
C THR A 458 4.62 -27.05 15.74
N SER A 459 3.57 -27.62 16.34
CA SER A 459 3.32 -29.07 16.31
C SER A 459 2.90 -29.51 14.91
N MET A 460 3.33 -30.69 14.47
CA MET A 460 3.02 -31.22 13.14
C MET A 460 2.11 -32.45 13.23
N VAL A 461 1.14 -32.51 12.34
CA VAL A 461 0.21 -33.66 12.25
C VAL A 461 0.32 -34.25 10.86
N PHE A 462 0.65 -35.55 10.79
CA PHE A 462 0.65 -36.31 9.54
C PHE A 462 -0.49 -37.31 9.52
N ASP A 463 -1.40 -37.13 8.55
CA ASP A 463 -2.44 -38.09 8.22
C ASP A 463 -2.17 -38.68 6.84
N GLU A 464 -2.56 -39.94 6.63
CA GLU A 464 -2.43 -40.67 5.36
C GLU A 464 -1.01 -40.72 4.75
N ILE A 465 0.03 -40.41 5.52
CA ILE A 465 1.42 -40.42 5.04
C ILE A 465 1.86 -41.82 4.59
N ASP A 466 1.21 -42.85 5.10
CA ASP A 466 1.43 -44.26 4.84
C ASP A 466 0.55 -44.82 3.69
N THR A 467 -0.26 -43.98 3.04
CA THR A 467 -1.11 -44.40 1.93
C THR A 467 -0.27 -44.79 0.70
N GLY A 468 -0.48 -46.03 0.23
CA GLY A 468 0.19 -46.58 -0.95
C GLY A 468 1.65 -46.96 -0.76
N ILE A 469 2.14 -47.06 0.47
CA ILE A 469 3.50 -47.50 0.77
C ILE A 469 3.50 -48.71 1.70
N GLY A 470 4.60 -49.45 1.70
CA GLY A 470 4.84 -50.59 2.58
C GLY A 470 6.29 -51.02 2.57
N GLY A 471 6.65 -52.03 3.36
CA GLY A 471 7.96 -52.61 3.41
C GLY A 471 9.07 -51.59 3.66
N ARG A 472 10.07 -51.54 2.75
CA ARG A 472 11.24 -50.66 2.90
C ARG A 472 10.90 -49.18 2.83
N THR A 473 9.94 -48.79 2.01
CA THR A 473 9.50 -47.38 1.91
C THR A 473 8.87 -46.89 3.20
N ALA A 474 8.01 -47.72 3.83
CA ALA A 474 7.45 -47.40 5.14
C ALA A 474 8.50 -47.20 6.22
N GLN A 475 9.59 -48.02 6.19
CA GLN A 475 10.72 -47.85 7.09
C GLN A 475 11.45 -46.50 6.88
N MET A 476 11.66 -46.10 5.61
CA MET A 476 12.32 -44.83 5.28
C MET A 476 11.47 -43.63 5.72
N VAL A 477 10.13 -43.69 5.49
CA VAL A 477 9.18 -42.66 5.98
C VAL A 477 9.21 -42.57 7.50
N ALA A 478 9.20 -43.74 8.19
CA ALA A 478 9.28 -43.81 9.66
C ALA A 478 10.55 -43.15 10.22
N GLU A 479 11.69 -43.40 9.60
CA GLU A 479 12.99 -42.79 9.99
C GLU A 479 12.95 -41.25 9.79
N ARG A 480 12.36 -40.76 8.69
CA ARG A 480 12.25 -39.32 8.44
C ARG A 480 11.28 -38.62 9.39
N ILE A 481 10.14 -39.24 9.72
CA ILE A 481 9.20 -38.72 10.74
C ILE A 481 9.93 -38.68 12.10
N ALA A 482 10.64 -39.73 12.48
CA ALA A 482 11.39 -39.76 13.72
C ALA A 482 12.55 -38.73 13.77
N PHE A 483 13.15 -38.42 12.64
CA PHE A 483 14.14 -37.34 12.53
C PHE A 483 13.49 -35.96 12.78
N VAL A 484 12.38 -35.64 12.13
CA VAL A 484 11.65 -34.37 12.35
C VAL A 484 11.18 -34.26 13.81
N ALA A 485 10.75 -35.36 14.40
CA ALA A 485 10.27 -35.41 15.78
C ALA A 485 11.36 -35.13 16.85
N GLN A 486 12.64 -35.05 16.48
CA GLN A 486 13.70 -34.57 17.38
C GLN A 486 13.66 -33.07 17.61
N TYR A 487 13.13 -32.34 16.65
CA TYR A 487 13.09 -30.88 16.66
C TYR A 487 11.71 -30.33 16.99
N LYS A 488 10.65 -31.07 16.65
CA LYS A 488 9.24 -30.64 16.80
C LYS A 488 8.39 -31.76 17.35
N GLN A 489 7.29 -31.41 18.00
CA GLN A 489 6.26 -32.40 18.31
C GLN A 489 5.59 -32.86 17.02
N VAL A 490 5.52 -34.17 16.82
CA VAL A 490 4.87 -34.80 15.66
C VAL A 490 3.77 -35.74 16.14
N LEU A 491 2.57 -35.56 15.60
CA LEU A 491 1.46 -36.50 15.72
C LEU A 491 1.31 -37.20 14.39
N CYS A 492 1.32 -38.53 14.38
CA CYS A 492 1.18 -39.31 13.15
C CYS A 492 0.12 -40.40 13.33
N ILE A 493 -0.82 -40.44 12.41
CA ILE A 493 -1.82 -41.50 12.33
C ILE A 493 -1.34 -42.52 11.30
N THR A 494 -1.27 -43.78 11.71
CA THR A 494 -0.76 -44.85 10.83
C THR A 494 -1.43 -46.18 11.06
N HIS A 495 -1.42 -47.02 10.03
CA HIS A 495 -1.76 -48.43 10.09
C HIS A 495 -0.52 -49.34 9.87
N LEU A 496 0.66 -48.75 9.63
CA LEU A 496 1.88 -49.49 9.35
C LEU A 496 2.73 -49.71 10.62
N PRO A 497 3.09 -50.97 10.94
CA PRO A 497 3.88 -51.27 12.11
C PRO A 497 5.28 -50.65 12.08
N GLN A 498 5.86 -50.43 10.89
CA GLN A 498 7.18 -49.78 10.72
C GLN A 498 7.19 -48.36 11.27
N ILE A 499 6.11 -47.60 11.03
CA ILE A 499 5.98 -46.25 11.53
C ILE A 499 5.65 -46.28 13.03
N ALA A 500 4.72 -47.15 13.43
CA ALA A 500 4.28 -47.27 14.83
C ALA A 500 5.43 -47.66 15.80
N CYS A 501 6.39 -48.44 15.35
CA CYS A 501 7.59 -48.78 16.12
C CYS A 501 8.44 -47.58 16.54
N MET A 502 8.41 -46.48 15.74
CA MET A 502 9.19 -45.27 16.02
C MET A 502 8.56 -44.34 17.06
N ALA A 503 7.41 -44.65 17.62
CA ALA A 503 6.72 -43.81 18.59
C ALA A 503 7.58 -43.51 19.84
N ASP A 504 7.54 -42.27 20.33
CA ASP A 504 7.90 -41.92 21.72
C ASP A 504 6.69 -42.14 22.62
N VAL A 505 5.50 -41.71 22.18
CA VAL A 505 4.23 -42.02 22.80
C VAL A 505 3.35 -42.76 21.80
N HIS A 506 2.87 -43.96 22.20
CA HIS A 506 2.00 -44.77 21.34
C HIS A 506 0.59 -44.79 21.94
N LEU A 507 -0.34 -44.18 21.23
CA LEU A 507 -1.73 -44.04 21.59
C LEU A 507 -2.58 -45.04 20.79
N TYR A 508 -3.47 -45.77 21.48
CA TYR A 508 -4.36 -46.73 20.85
C TYR A 508 -5.80 -46.26 20.91
N ILE A 509 -6.47 -46.28 19.77
CA ILE A 509 -7.86 -45.90 19.64
C ILE A 509 -8.70 -47.18 19.63
N ALA A 510 -9.43 -47.44 20.74
CA ALA A 510 -10.30 -48.57 20.91
C ALA A 510 -11.78 -48.17 20.83
N LYS A 511 -12.58 -49.03 20.22
CA LYS A 511 -14.05 -48.94 20.28
C LYS A 511 -14.57 -49.98 21.25
N SER A 512 -15.45 -49.57 22.15
CA SER A 512 -16.17 -50.47 23.08
C SER A 512 -17.66 -50.15 23.03
N VAL A 513 -18.48 -51.17 23.28
CA VAL A 513 -19.94 -50.96 23.44
C VAL A 513 -20.23 -50.91 24.94
N VAL A 514 -20.68 -49.75 25.41
CA VAL A 514 -21.09 -49.56 26.83
C VAL A 514 -22.56 -49.11 26.79
N ASP A 515 -23.39 -49.79 27.52
CA ASP A 515 -24.85 -49.53 27.63
C ASP A 515 -25.57 -49.40 26.27
N GLY A 516 -25.18 -50.22 25.30
CA GLY A 516 -25.77 -50.23 23.95
C GLY A 516 -25.32 -49.10 23.03
N ALA A 517 -24.40 -48.21 23.47
CA ALA A 517 -23.79 -47.15 22.68
C ALA A 517 -22.32 -47.47 22.38
N THR A 518 -21.85 -47.14 21.17
CA THR A 518 -20.42 -47.23 20.84
C THR A 518 -19.67 -46.06 21.46
N VAL A 519 -18.70 -46.34 22.32
CA VAL A 519 -17.80 -45.37 22.95
C VAL A 519 -16.40 -45.61 22.44
N THR A 520 -15.76 -44.56 22.00
CA THR A 520 -14.33 -44.59 21.57
C THR A 520 -13.47 -44.10 22.74
N ARG A 521 -12.40 -44.80 23.04
CA ARG A 521 -11.38 -44.44 24.03
C ARG A 521 -10.03 -44.28 23.36
N VAL A 522 -9.19 -43.42 23.90
CA VAL A 522 -7.80 -43.24 23.47
C VAL A 522 -6.91 -43.42 24.68
N GLU A 523 -6.05 -44.40 24.63
CA GLU A 523 -5.23 -44.81 25.78
C GLU A 523 -3.75 -44.93 25.38
N PRO A 524 -2.81 -44.43 26.19
CA PRO A 524 -1.40 -44.66 25.96
C PRO A 524 -1.07 -46.13 26.23
N LEU A 525 -0.36 -46.76 25.29
CA LEU A 525 0.06 -48.14 25.41
C LEU A 525 1.34 -48.29 26.26
N SER A 526 1.28 -49.19 27.24
CA SER A 526 2.50 -49.68 27.94
C SER A 526 3.40 -50.46 26.99
N GLU A 527 4.66 -50.67 27.34
CA GLU A 527 5.62 -51.42 26.49
C GLU A 527 5.10 -52.82 26.11
N LYS A 528 4.43 -53.52 27.00
CA LYS A 528 3.85 -54.84 26.73
C LYS A 528 2.71 -54.74 25.71
N GLU A 529 1.88 -53.75 25.84
CA GLU A 529 0.76 -53.50 24.94
C GLU A 529 1.22 -53.03 23.58
N ARG A 530 2.29 -52.22 23.51
CA ARG A 530 2.94 -51.84 22.25
C ARG A 530 3.40 -53.07 21.47
N VAL A 531 4.06 -54.03 22.15
CA VAL A 531 4.49 -55.28 21.48
C VAL A 531 3.32 -56.03 20.89
N ARG A 532 2.19 -56.09 21.59
CA ARG A 532 0.97 -56.78 21.12
C ARG A 532 0.36 -56.04 19.92
N GLU A 533 0.24 -54.74 20.03
CA GLU A 533 -0.32 -53.92 18.95
C GLU A 533 0.51 -53.96 17.69
N ILE A 534 1.84 -53.84 17.78
CA ILE A 534 2.76 -53.99 16.63
C ILE A 534 2.64 -55.39 16.01
N ALA A 535 2.51 -56.44 16.87
CA ALA A 535 2.29 -57.80 16.37
C ALA A 535 0.96 -57.94 15.64
N ARG A 536 -0.13 -57.34 16.18
CA ARG A 536 -1.46 -57.30 15.55
C ARG A 536 -1.42 -56.53 14.20
N MET A 537 -0.75 -55.40 14.15
CA MET A 537 -0.58 -54.62 12.91
C MET A 537 0.20 -55.37 11.83
N ALA A 538 1.16 -56.21 12.23
CA ALA A 538 2.01 -56.97 11.30
C ALA A 538 1.41 -58.29 10.82
N SER A 539 0.53 -58.96 11.61
CA SER A 539 0.03 -60.31 11.34
C SER A 539 -1.50 -60.43 11.31
N GLY A 540 -2.22 -59.34 11.61
CA GLY A 540 -3.66 -59.36 11.84
C GLY A 540 -4.01 -59.78 13.28
N ASP A 541 -5.29 -60.04 13.53
CA ASP A 541 -5.84 -60.25 14.88
C ASP A 541 -5.34 -61.55 15.57
N ASP A 542 -4.87 -62.52 14.77
CA ASP A 542 -4.25 -63.75 15.29
C ASP A 542 -2.79 -63.52 15.72
N VAL A 543 -2.60 -63.04 16.95
CA VAL A 543 -1.28 -62.72 17.48
C VAL A 543 -0.55 -63.98 17.92
N THR A 544 0.27 -64.55 17.07
CA THR A 544 1.12 -65.74 17.33
C THR A 544 2.38 -65.39 18.12
N TRP A 545 3.02 -66.40 18.74
CA TRP A 545 4.33 -66.21 19.40
C TRP A 545 5.38 -65.64 18.43
N ALA A 546 5.39 -66.12 17.18
CA ALA A 546 6.29 -65.60 16.14
C ALA A 546 6.06 -64.12 15.82
N ALA A 547 4.79 -63.68 15.76
CA ALA A 547 4.44 -62.29 15.55
C ALA A 547 4.91 -61.40 16.74
N LEU A 548 4.77 -61.85 17.97
CA LEU A 548 5.29 -61.16 19.17
C LEU A 548 6.85 -61.07 19.14
N ALA A 549 7.53 -62.13 18.73
CA ALA A 549 8.99 -62.12 18.60
C ALA A 549 9.45 -61.11 17.50
N ASN A 550 8.76 -61.09 16.37
CA ASN A 550 9.03 -60.12 15.28
C ASN A 550 8.78 -58.67 15.74
N ALA A 551 7.68 -58.42 16.44
CA ALA A 551 7.37 -57.10 16.98
C ALA A 551 8.43 -56.57 17.95
N ARG A 552 8.96 -57.45 18.82
CA ARG A 552 10.10 -57.10 19.71
C ARG A 552 11.36 -56.75 18.92
N THR A 553 11.66 -57.48 17.86
CA THR A 553 12.80 -57.18 16.98
C THR A 553 12.64 -55.84 16.27
N MET A 554 11.43 -55.54 15.76
CA MET A 554 11.12 -54.26 15.12
C MET A 554 11.29 -53.09 16.10
N LEU A 555 10.77 -53.22 17.32
CA LEU A 555 10.89 -52.18 18.36
C LEU A 555 12.37 -51.97 18.77
N ALA A 556 13.13 -53.04 18.94
CA ALA A 556 14.58 -52.94 19.25
C ALA A 556 15.36 -52.25 18.11
N GLY A 557 15.05 -52.60 16.85
CA GLY A 557 15.63 -51.95 15.68
C GLY A 557 15.30 -50.47 15.60
N ALA A 558 14.04 -50.10 15.86
CA ALA A 558 13.59 -48.73 15.91
C ALA A 558 14.31 -47.91 17.00
N ALA A 559 14.49 -48.50 18.21
CA ALA A 559 15.21 -47.85 19.31
C ALA A 559 16.70 -47.60 18.97
N THR A 560 17.35 -48.54 18.29
CA THR A 560 18.72 -48.37 17.80
C THR A 560 18.81 -47.25 16.77
N LYS A 561 17.89 -47.23 15.80
CA LYS A 561 17.84 -46.22 14.76
C LYS A 561 17.60 -44.82 15.31
N LYS A 562 16.73 -44.68 16.29
CA LYS A 562 16.50 -43.38 16.97
C LYS A 562 17.75 -42.88 17.68
N LYS A 563 18.57 -43.76 18.25
CA LYS A 563 19.87 -43.38 18.85
C LYS A 563 20.87 -42.90 17.79
N GLU A 564 20.95 -43.57 16.63
CA GLU A 564 21.79 -43.15 15.51
C GLU A 564 21.36 -41.75 14.99
N LEU A 565 20.06 -41.50 14.83
CA LEU A 565 19.52 -40.21 14.39
C LEU A 565 19.90 -39.09 15.37
N LYS A 566 19.82 -39.32 16.69
CA LYS A 566 20.25 -38.36 17.72
C LYS A 566 21.74 -38.05 17.67
N GLN A 567 22.60 -39.04 17.35
CA GLN A 567 24.03 -38.82 17.21
C GLN A 567 24.40 -38.00 15.97
N LEU A 568 23.67 -38.17 14.86
CA LEU A 568 23.81 -37.34 13.65
C LEU A 568 23.47 -35.87 13.91
N GLU A 569 22.47 -35.60 14.76
CA GLU A 569 22.12 -34.25 15.18
C GLU A 569 23.25 -33.53 15.91
N ILE A 570 23.89 -34.22 16.88
CA ILE A 570 24.98 -33.64 17.67
C ILE A 570 26.15 -33.27 16.74
N GLY A 571 26.44 -34.11 15.72
CA GLY A 571 27.47 -33.83 14.71
C GLY A 571 27.12 -32.63 13.78
N MET A 572 25.86 -32.38 13.48
CA MET A 572 25.41 -31.23 12.64
C MET A 572 25.37 -29.91 13.39
N ARG A 573 25.19 -29.91 14.72
CA ARG A 573 25.21 -28.69 15.55
C ARG A 573 26.62 -28.22 15.91
N SER A 574 27.63 -29.11 15.77
CA SER A 574 29.03 -28.84 16.12
C SER A 574 29.93 -28.51 14.91
N GLY A 575 29.42 -28.48 13.70
CA GLY A 575 30.08 -28.08 12.46
C GLY A 575 29.32 -26.96 11.75
#